data_c77aa0a6e475de62018e22d62991e180
#
_entry.id   c77aa0a6e475de62018e22d62991e180
#
_cell.length_a   1.000
_cell.length_b   1.000
_cell.length_c   1.000
_cell.angle_alpha   90.00
_cell.angle_beta   90.00
_cell.angle_gamma   90.00
#
_symmetry.space_group_name_H-M   'P 1'
#
loop_
_entity.id
_entity.type
_entity.pdbx_description
1 polymer ?
#
loop_
_entity_poly.entity_id
_entity_poly.type
_entity_poly.pdbx_seq_one_letter_code
_entity_poly.pdbx_strand_id
1 'polypeptide(L)'
;MAAGAAQRLEVSFRSDDVDCRAWLFEPAGTPSGDRPLVILGHGLGATRELGLAPFAERFAAGGITALAFTYRHFGDSAGLPRQLLDIERQLTDWASALRYARSLPGVDPARIAIWGSSFGGGHVIETAARDGRVAAVVSQCPFTDGPASVRAAGPRAVALSTALALRDELSRVRGAPPVRVPLVGPPGSAALMTAPDAEPGYRALIPPGLEFDDSVAARILLHIGLYRPGRSAAKITCPILFCICERDSVAPAATALRYAEQAPRSEIKRYPIGHFDIYAGSGFEVAVADQVDFLGRHLGV
;
A
#
# COMPACT_ATOMS: atom_id res chain seq x y z
N MET A 1 18.02 4.25 -28.67
CA MET A 1 19.02 4.01 -27.63
C MET A 1 18.29 3.27 -26.51
N ALA A 2 18.77 2.10 -26.08
CA ALA A 2 18.14 1.40 -24.95
C ALA A 2 18.30 2.30 -23.70
N ALA A 3 17.18 2.65 -23.07
CA ALA A 3 17.21 3.33 -21.78
C ALA A 3 17.99 2.43 -20.82
N GLY A 4 19.04 2.95 -20.18
CA GLY A 4 19.80 2.21 -19.19
C GLY A 4 18.83 1.75 -18.09
N ALA A 5 19.08 0.57 -17.50
CA ALA A 5 18.27 0.07 -16.39
C ALA A 5 18.35 1.03 -15.20
N ALA A 6 17.22 1.25 -14.53
CA ALA A 6 17.18 2.04 -13.29
C ALA A 6 18.11 1.40 -12.26
N GLN A 7 18.87 2.22 -11.53
CA GLN A 7 19.72 1.74 -10.43
C GLN A 7 18.87 1.56 -9.19
N ARG A 8 18.89 0.36 -8.59
CA ARG A 8 18.24 0.07 -7.30
C ARG A 8 19.26 0.10 -6.17
N LEU A 9 18.98 0.91 -5.16
CA LEU A 9 19.79 1.05 -3.94
C LEU A 9 18.99 0.58 -2.73
N GLU A 10 19.65 -0.10 -1.78
CA GLU A 10 19.09 -0.40 -0.47
C GLU A 10 19.26 0.81 0.43
N VAL A 11 18.16 1.31 0.98
CA VAL A 11 18.15 2.45 1.90
C VAL A 11 17.28 2.16 3.12
N SER A 12 17.40 2.99 4.14
CA SER A 12 16.51 2.93 5.31
C SER A 12 16.20 4.33 5.81
N PHE A 13 15.07 4.47 6.47
CA PHE A 13 14.71 5.71 7.15
C PHE A 13 14.16 5.43 8.54
N ARG A 14 14.40 6.38 9.43
CA ARG A 14 13.92 6.31 10.80
C ARG A 14 12.43 6.64 10.88
N SER A 15 11.64 5.76 11.51
CA SER A 15 10.24 5.98 11.82
C SER A 15 10.04 5.77 13.33
N ASP A 16 9.91 6.86 14.08
CA ASP A 16 10.00 6.92 15.54
C ASP A 16 11.26 6.22 16.06
N ASP A 17 11.09 5.08 16.74
CA ASP A 17 12.14 4.29 17.38
C ASP A 17 12.69 3.14 16.53
N VAL A 18 12.16 2.92 15.32
CA VAL A 18 12.54 1.80 14.44
C VAL A 18 13.01 2.25 13.07
N ASP A 19 13.78 1.40 12.39
CA ASP A 19 14.19 1.62 11.01
C ASP A 19 13.29 0.85 10.04
N CYS A 20 12.74 1.56 9.06
CA CYS A 20 12.04 0.99 7.92
C CYS A 20 13.00 0.83 6.75
N ARG A 21 13.01 -0.34 6.12
CA ARG A 21 13.81 -0.64 4.94
C ARG A 21 13.09 -0.25 3.67
N ALA A 22 13.85 0.19 2.68
CA ALA A 22 13.30 0.61 1.40
C ALA A 22 14.27 0.36 0.24
N TRP A 23 13.72 0.28 -0.96
CA TRP A 23 14.46 0.36 -2.21
C TRP A 23 14.28 1.74 -2.81
N LEU A 24 15.40 2.35 -3.20
CA LEU A 24 15.41 3.58 -3.98
C LEU A 24 15.80 3.25 -5.42
N PHE A 25 14.90 3.52 -6.35
CA PHE A 25 15.12 3.36 -7.79
C PHE A 25 15.41 4.73 -8.38
N GLU A 26 16.60 4.89 -8.93
CA GLU A 26 17.00 6.13 -9.58
C GLU A 26 16.91 5.99 -11.11
N PRO A 27 16.32 6.99 -11.80
CA PRO A 27 16.32 7.02 -13.25
C PRO A 27 17.74 6.97 -13.84
N ALA A 28 17.92 6.27 -14.96
CA ALA A 28 19.21 6.21 -15.65
C ALA A 28 19.61 7.57 -16.23
N GLY A 29 20.91 7.91 -16.13
CA GLY A 29 21.48 9.13 -16.73
C GLY A 29 20.94 10.43 -16.16
N THR A 30 20.55 10.45 -14.89
CA THR A 30 19.91 11.59 -14.26
C THR A 30 20.87 12.78 -14.18
N PRO A 31 20.49 13.97 -14.71
CA PRO A 31 21.24 15.21 -14.49
C PRO A 31 21.33 15.54 -13.00
N SER A 32 22.38 16.21 -12.60
CA SER A 32 22.46 16.86 -11.29
C SER A 32 21.37 17.93 -11.20
N GLY A 33 20.27 17.66 -10.48
CA GLY A 33 19.16 18.60 -10.33
C GLY A 33 18.03 18.01 -9.50
N ASP A 34 17.10 18.85 -9.09
CA ASP A 34 15.98 18.49 -8.24
C ASP A 34 14.99 17.60 -9.01
N ARG A 35 14.92 16.34 -8.63
CA ARG A 35 14.12 15.28 -9.27
C ARG A 35 12.78 15.11 -8.58
N PRO A 36 11.72 14.75 -9.31
CA PRO A 36 10.50 14.28 -8.68
C PRO A 36 10.70 12.90 -8.06
N LEU A 37 9.91 12.61 -7.03
CA LEU A 37 9.95 11.32 -6.35
C LEU A 37 8.55 10.80 -6.08
N VAL A 38 8.34 9.48 -6.22
CA VAL A 38 7.14 8.78 -5.76
C VAL A 38 7.50 7.77 -4.68
N ILE A 39 6.77 7.81 -3.55
CA ILE A 39 6.90 6.82 -2.47
C ILE A 39 5.85 5.74 -2.68
N LEU A 40 6.26 4.46 -2.65
CA LEU A 40 5.38 3.30 -2.82
C LEU A 40 5.24 2.54 -1.51
N GLY A 41 3.99 2.23 -1.13
CA GLY A 41 3.67 1.37 0.00
C GLY A 41 2.73 0.23 -0.38
N HIS A 42 3.03 -0.94 0.18
CA HIS A 42 2.33 -2.19 -0.11
C HIS A 42 0.99 -2.34 0.62
N GLY A 43 0.24 -3.38 0.23
CA GLY A 43 -1.04 -3.75 0.82
C GLY A 43 -0.93 -4.48 2.17
N LEU A 44 -2.03 -5.11 2.55
CA LEU A 44 -2.23 -5.75 3.84
C LEU A 44 -1.20 -6.85 4.10
N GLY A 45 -0.38 -6.68 5.15
CA GLY A 45 0.61 -7.66 5.60
C GLY A 45 1.71 -8.02 4.60
N ALA A 46 1.79 -7.36 3.46
CA ALA A 46 2.81 -7.58 2.45
C ALA A 46 4.16 -6.93 2.82
N THR A 47 5.12 -7.03 1.93
CA THR A 47 6.40 -6.34 1.97
C THR A 47 6.69 -5.75 0.58
N ARG A 48 7.74 -4.93 0.43
CA ARG A 48 8.08 -4.31 -0.85
C ARG A 48 8.40 -5.30 -1.96
N GLU A 49 8.82 -6.52 -1.58
CA GLU A 49 9.10 -7.62 -2.49
C GLU A 49 7.84 -8.12 -3.24
N LEU A 50 6.66 -7.94 -2.63
CA LEU A 50 5.39 -8.42 -3.18
C LEU A 50 4.81 -7.40 -4.16
N GLY A 51 5.37 -7.34 -5.37
CA GLY A 51 4.80 -6.63 -6.51
C GLY A 51 5.09 -5.13 -6.60
N LEU A 52 5.91 -4.50 -5.70
CA LEU A 52 6.21 -3.07 -5.82
C LEU A 52 7.33 -2.76 -6.83
N ALA A 53 8.31 -3.64 -6.98
CA ALA A 53 9.47 -3.39 -7.85
C ALA A 53 9.07 -3.09 -9.31
N PRO A 54 8.17 -3.83 -9.97
CA PRO A 54 7.76 -3.53 -11.35
C PRO A 54 7.18 -2.12 -11.53
N PHE A 55 6.37 -1.64 -10.58
CA PHE A 55 5.85 -0.27 -10.61
C PHE A 55 6.96 0.76 -10.42
N ALA A 56 7.84 0.55 -9.42
CA ALA A 56 8.97 1.45 -9.15
C ALA A 56 9.92 1.56 -10.35
N GLU A 57 10.21 0.44 -11.03
CA GLU A 57 11.02 0.41 -12.24
C GLU A 57 10.38 1.19 -13.40
N ARG A 58 9.05 1.08 -13.57
CA ARG A 58 8.33 1.84 -14.59
C ARG A 58 8.31 3.34 -14.31
N PHE A 59 8.15 3.73 -13.04
CA PHE A 59 8.23 5.13 -12.63
C PHE A 59 9.64 5.67 -12.84
N ALA A 60 10.68 4.91 -12.48
CA ALA A 60 12.06 5.29 -12.74
C ALA A 60 12.39 5.41 -14.23
N ALA A 61 11.88 4.48 -15.06
CA ALA A 61 12.00 4.57 -16.52
C ALA A 61 11.28 5.81 -17.09
N GLY A 62 10.24 6.30 -16.42
CA GLY A 62 9.52 7.54 -16.72
C GLY A 62 10.18 8.80 -16.13
N GLY A 63 11.41 8.72 -15.59
CA GLY A 63 12.13 9.88 -15.06
C GLY A 63 11.78 10.26 -13.61
N ILE A 64 11.00 9.44 -12.88
CA ILE A 64 10.56 9.70 -11.51
C ILE A 64 11.34 8.78 -10.56
N THR A 65 12.12 9.34 -9.63
CA THR A 65 12.74 8.54 -8.56
C THR A 65 11.66 7.83 -7.76
N ALA A 66 11.84 6.54 -7.45
CA ALA A 66 10.85 5.75 -6.74
C ALA A 66 11.42 5.16 -5.44
N LEU A 67 10.72 5.38 -4.31
CA LEU A 67 11.07 4.86 -2.99
C LEU A 67 10.03 3.82 -2.56
N ALA A 68 10.33 2.52 -2.67
CA ALA A 68 9.45 1.44 -2.25
C ALA A 68 9.87 0.95 -0.85
N PHE A 69 9.01 1.11 0.17
CA PHE A 69 9.37 0.75 1.54
C PHE A 69 8.53 -0.41 2.10
N THR A 70 9.09 -1.08 3.10
CA THR A 70 8.39 -2.07 3.93
C THR A 70 8.05 -1.44 5.27
N TYR A 71 6.79 -1.56 5.72
CA TYR A 71 6.35 -1.05 7.02
C TYR A 71 7.10 -1.71 8.17
N ARG A 72 7.19 -0.99 9.31
CA ARG A 72 7.71 -1.58 10.56
C ARG A 72 7.04 -2.90 10.88
N HIS A 73 7.73 -3.77 11.60
CA HIS A 73 7.30 -5.12 12.01
C HIS A 73 7.26 -6.16 10.89
N PHE A 74 7.45 -5.79 9.61
CA PHE A 74 7.37 -6.68 8.44
C PHE A 74 8.72 -6.81 7.73
N GLY A 75 8.92 -7.93 7.02
CA GLY A 75 10.11 -8.18 6.22
C GLY A 75 11.40 -7.94 7.00
N ASP A 76 12.30 -7.17 6.43
CA ASP A 76 13.58 -6.76 7.01
C ASP A 76 13.52 -5.39 7.75
N SER A 77 12.37 -4.70 7.77
CA SER A 77 12.13 -3.55 8.61
C SER A 77 12.10 -3.94 10.09
N ALA A 78 12.60 -3.07 10.96
CA ALA A 78 12.67 -3.32 12.38
C ALA A 78 11.28 -3.26 13.05
N GLY A 79 11.24 -3.58 14.35
CA GLY A 79 10.04 -3.51 15.19
C GLY A 79 9.61 -4.86 15.76
N LEU A 80 9.24 -4.84 17.03
CA LEU A 80 8.71 -5.98 17.77
C LEU A 80 7.35 -5.63 18.38
N PRO A 81 6.45 -6.61 18.50
CA PRO A 81 6.57 -7.98 17.97
C PRO A 81 6.55 -8.01 16.44
N ARG A 82 7.13 -9.06 15.83
CA ARG A 82 7.06 -9.24 14.37
C ARG A 82 5.62 -9.48 13.93
N GLN A 83 5.31 -9.11 12.67
CA GLN A 83 3.99 -9.26 12.03
C GLN A 83 2.86 -8.52 12.76
N LEU A 84 3.19 -7.39 13.40
CA LEU A 84 2.21 -6.51 13.99
C LEU A 84 1.73 -5.48 12.95
N LEU A 85 0.52 -5.66 12.45
CA LEU A 85 -0.15 -4.66 11.65
C LEU A 85 -0.88 -3.70 12.58
N ASP A 86 -0.43 -2.45 12.61
CA ASP A 86 -1.02 -1.36 13.38
C ASP A 86 -1.21 -0.16 12.46
N ILE A 87 -2.45 0.28 12.29
CA ILE A 87 -2.83 1.30 11.30
C ILE A 87 -2.14 2.63 11.58
N GLU A 88 -2.15 3.11 12.81
CA GLU A 88 -1.56 4.42 13.13
C GLU A 88 -0.02 4.38 13.04
N ARG A 89 0.60 3.25 13.40
CA ARG A 89 2.03 3.07 13.20
C ARG A 89 2.41 3.04 11.71
N GLN A 90 1.61 2.39 10.86
CA GLN A 90 1.83 2.41 9.40
C GLN A 90 1.62 3.81 8.81
N LEU A 91 0.65 4.58 9.29
CA LEU A 91 0.49 5.99 8.91
C LEU A 91 1.66 6.86 9.39
N THR A 92 2.25 6.55 10.55
CA THR A 92 3.50 7.17 11.01
C THR A 92 4.68 6.81 10.11
N ASP A 93 4.75 5.57 9.61
CA ASP A 93 5.77 5.17 8.63
C ASP A 93 5.67 5.97 7.34
N TRP A 94 4.45 6.21 6.84
CA TRP A 94 4.20 7.08 5.69
C TRP A 94 4.68 8.52 5.94
N ALA A 95 4.35 9.11 7.09
CA ALA A 95 4.80 10.45 7.45
C ALA A 95 6.34 10.52 7.54
N SER A 96 6.97 9.45 8.04
CA SER A 96 8.41 9.33 8.13
C SER A 96 9.08 9.16 6.77
N ALA A 97 8.49 8.35 5.88
CA ALA A 97 8.94 8.20 4.49
C ALA A 97 8.87 9.54 3.74
N LEU A 98 7.81 10.32 3.94
CA LEU A 98 7.68 11.67 3.36
C LEU A 98 8.76 12.62 3.89
N ARG A 99 9.06 12.62 5.20
CA ARG A 99 10.15 13.42 5.76
C ARG A 99 11.50 13.02 5.17
N TYR A 100 11.76 11.72 5.08
CA TYR A 100 12.98 11.18 4.50
C TYR A 100 13.12 11.58 3.03
N ALA A 101 12.08 11.38 2.21
CA ALA A 101 12.09 11.74 0.80
C ALA A 101 12.38 13.25 0.59
N ARG A 102 11.81 14.13 1.44
CA ARG A 102 12.06 15.57 1.40
C ARG A 102 13.48 15.95 1.82
N SER A 103 14.21 15.09 2.50
CA SER A 103 15.59 15.34 2.92
C SER A 103 16.63 14.73 1.97
N LEU A 104 16.21 13.96 0.96
CA LEU A 104 17.12 13.33 0.02
C LEU A 104 17.78 14.39 -0.89
N PRO A 105 19.12 14.38 -1.01
CA PRO A 105 19.81 15.27 -1.93
C PRO A 105 19.34 15.05 -3.37
N GLY A 106 19.11 16.14 -4.12
CA GLY A 106 18.68 16.09 -5.51
C GLY A 106 17.22 15.64 -5.73
N VAL A 107 16.39 15.66 -4.69
CA VAL A 107 14.93 15.49 -4.77
C VAL A 107 14.27 16.84 -4.54
N ASP A 108 13.34 17.22 -5.42
CA ASP A 108 12.50 18.40 -5.23
C ASP A 108 11.40 18.10 -4.19
N PRO A 109 11.43 18.72 -3.01
CA PRO A 109 10.45 18.46 -1.97
C PRO A 109 9.01 18.90 -2.34
N ALA A 110 8.85 19.73 -3.37
CA ALA A 110 7.54 20.15 -3.89
C ALA A 110 6.97 19.17 -4.92
N ARG A 111 7.80 18.25 -5.45
CA ARG A 111 7.41 17.26 -6.48
C ARG A 111 7.47 15.82 -5.94
N ILE A 112 6.91 15.61 -4.73
CA ILE A 112 6.81 14.29 -4.11
C ILE A 112 5.38 13.79 -4.21
N ALA A 113 5.20 12.64 -4.88
CA ALA A 113 3.95 11.88 -4.94
C ALA A 113 3.98 10.69 -3.98
N ILE A 114 2.80 10.14 -3.68
CA ILE A 114 2.64 8.88 -2.96
C ILE A 114 1.77 7.92 -3.76
N TRP A 115 2.14 6.65 -3.73
CA TRP A 115 1.47 5.55 -4.39
C TRP A 115 1.21 4.42 -3.40
N GLY A 116 -0.01 3.94 -3.30
CA GLY A 116 -0.33 2.81 -2.44
C GLY A 116 -1.30 1.87 -3.10
N SER A 117 -1.16 0.58 -2.80
CA SER A 117 -2.04 -0.44 -3.33
C SER A 117 -2.82 -1.15 -2.24
N SER A 118 -4.08 -1.49 -2.49
CA SER A 118 -4.96 -2.21 -1.58
C SER A 118 -5.09 -1.48 -0.22
N PHE A 119 -4.63 -2.08 0.87
CA PHE A 119 -4.60 -1.42 2.18
C PHE A 119 -3.71 -0.18 2.18
N GLY A 120 -2.56 -0.23 1.48
CA GLY A 120 -1.70 0.92 1.21
C GLY A 120 -2.40 2.00 0.37
N GLY A 121 -3.30 1.60 -0.55
CA GLY A 121 -4.19 2.51 -1.29
C GLY A 121 -5.12 3.31 -0.38
N GLY A 122 -5.61 2.68 0.70
CA GLY A 122 -6.31 3.38 1.76
C GLY A 122 -5.40 4.32 2.56
N HIS A 123 -4.20 3.86 2.89
CA HIS A 123 -3.24 4.68 3.64
C HIS A 123 -2.81 5.95 2.91
N VAL A 124 -2.61 5.92 1.59
CA VAL A 124 -2.24 7.14 0.84
C VAL A 124 -3.36 8.18 0.83
N ILE A 125 -4.63 7.76 0.84
CA ILE A 125 -5.78 8.69 1.00
C ILE A 125 -5.69 9.44 2.33
N GLU A 126 -5.49 8.70 3.42
CA GLU A 126 -5.38 9.27 4.77
C GLU A 126 -4.11 10.12 4.92
N THR A 127 -2.98 9.64 4.40
CA THR A 127 -1.68 10.33 4.46
C THR A 127 -1.72 11.66 3.70
N ALA A 128 -2.28 11.68 2.49
CA ALA A 128 -2.40 12.91 1.71
C ALA A 128 -3.28 13.95 2.40
N ALA A 129 -4.39 13.51 3.00
CA ALA A 129 -5.29 14.39 3.74
C ALA A 129 -4.64 14.98 5.01
N ARG A 130 -3.73 14.24 5.66
CA ARG A 130 -2.98 14.69 6.85
C ARG A 130 -1.77 15.57 6.50
N ASP A 131 -1.04 15.25 5.44
CA ASP A 131 0.21 15.94 5.09
C ASP A 131 -0.02 17.30 4.40
N GLY A 132 -0.94 17.39 3.47
CA GLY A 132 -1.33 18.59 2.74
C GLY A 132 -0.28 19.17 1.76
N ARG A 133 0.91 18.56 1.64
CA ARG A 133 2.02 19.01 0.78
C ARG A 133 2.44 17.97 -0.26
N VAL A 134 1.73 16.85 -0.33
CA VAL A 134 1.94 15.84 -1.38
C VAL A 134 1.53 16.42 -2.72
N ALA A 135 2.35 16.25 -3.76
CA ALA A 135 2.10 16.81 -5.09
C ALA A 135 1.03 16.04 -5.87
N ALA A 136 1.01 14.71 -5.73
CA ALA A 136 0.02 13.83 -6.37
C ALA A 136 -0.12 12.51 -5.62
N VAL A 137 -1.25 11.83 -5.80
CA VAL A 137 -1.55 10.55 -5.15
C VAL A 137 -2.00 9.52 -6.18
N VAL A 138 -1.51 8.28 -6.09
CA VAL A 138 -2.09 7.13 -6.79
C VAL A 138 -2.60 6.14 -5.75
N SER A 139 -3.90 5.87 -5.81
CA SER A 139 -4.61 4.93 -4.92
C SER A 139 -5.11 3.75 -5.75
N GLN A 140 -4.32 2.65 -5.76
CA GLN A 140 -4.58 1.45 -6.55
C GLN A 140 -5.43 0.46 -5.79
N CYS A 141 -6.52 -0.07 -6.41
CA CYS A 141 -7.50 -1.02 -5.85
C CYS A 141 -7.74 -0.83 -4.33
N PRO A 142 -8.10 0.41 -3.90
CA PRO A 142 -7.95 0.83 -2.51
C PRO A 142 -8.93 0.19 -1.54
N PHE A 143 -8.42 -0.21 -0.38
CA PHE A 143 -9.25 -0.43 0.80
C PHE A 143 -9.76 0.92 1.33
N THR A 144 -11.05 1.17 1.22
CA THR A 144 -11.64 2.47 1.56
C THR A 144 -12.57 2.47 2.75
N ASP A 145 -13.16 1.29 3.11
CA ASP A 145 -14.22 1.21 4.12
C ASP A 145 -14.22 -0.15 4.82
N GLY A 146 -13.73 -0.19 6.06
CA GLY A 146 -13.70 -1.38 6.89
C GLY A 146 -15.06 -2.04 7.11
N PRO A 147 -16.14 -1.31 7.45
CA PRO A 147 -17.48 -1.89 7.56
C PRO A 147 -17.97 -2.61 6.30
N ALA A 148 -17.63 -2.10 5.10
CA ALA A 148 -17.99 -2.76 3.85
C ALA A 148 -17.23 -4.08 3.67
N SER A 149 -15.94 -4.11 4.00
CA SER A 149 -15.09 -5.31 3.92
C SER A 149 -15.52 -6.36 4.96
N VAL A 150 -15.83 -5.96 6.20
CA VAL A 150 -16.33 -6.87 7.25
C VAL A 150 -17.67 -7.49 6.85
N ARG A 151 -18.56 -6.71 6.22
CA ARG A 151 -19.85 -7.24 5.73
C ARG A 151 -19.64 -8.31 4.64
N ALA A 152 -18.66 -8.11 3.78
CA ALA A 152 -18.32 -9.07 2.72
C ALA A 152 -17.76 -10.38 3.28
N ALA A 153 -17.04 -10.36 4.42
CA ALA A 153 -16.46 -11.54 5.05
C ALA A 153 -17.53 -12.51 5.64
N GLY A 154 -18.69 -12.00 6.01
CA GLY A 154 -19.79 -12.78 6.57
C GLY A 154 -19.69 -13.08 8.08
N PRO A 155 -20.80 -13.45 8.74
CA PRO A 155 -20.90 -13.49 10.21
C PRO A 155 -20.03 -14.56 10.87
N ARG A 156 -19.84 -15.71 10.22
CA ARG A 156 -19.01 -16.81 10.76
C ARG A 156 -17.53 -16.41 10.83
N ALA A 157 -17.00 -15.84 9.75
CA ALA A 157 -15.63 -15.37 9.70
C ALA A 157 -15.40 -14.26 10.73
N VAL A 158 -16.34 -13.32 10.86
CA VAL A 158 -16.30 -12.24 11.86
C VAL A 158 -16.24 -12.78 13.29
N ALA A 159 -17.08 -13.77 13.63
CA ALA A 159 -17.10 -14.36 14.98
C ALA A 159 -15.78 -15.05 15.34
N LEU A 160 -15.24 -15.88 14.42
CA LEU A 160 -13.95 -16.54 14.59
C LEU A 160 -12.81 -15.54 14.73
N SER A 161 -12.78 -14.55 13.85
CA SER A 161 -11.78 -13.47 13.83
C SER A 161 -11.80 -12.65 15.12
N THR A 162 -12.98 -12.31 15.62
CA THR A 162 -13.14 -11.56 16.87
C THR A 162 -12.62 -12.35 18.08
N ALA A 163 -12.90 -13.66 18.16
CA ALA A 163 -12.40 -14.50 19.25
C ALA A 163 -10.87 -14.58 19.28
N LEU A 164 -10.23 -14.72 18.09
CA LEU A 164 -8.78 -14.73 17.98
C LEU A 164 -8.16 -13.36 18.31
N ALA A 165 -8.79 -12.29 17.86
CA ALA A 165 -8.33 -10.93 18.16
C ALA A 165 -8.40 -10.59 19.66
N LEU A 166 -9.47 -10.98 20.35
CA LEU A 166 -9.60 -10.81 21.81
C LEU A 166 -8.54 -11.65 22.56
N ARG A 167 -8.27 -12.87 22.07
CA ARG A 167 -7.20 -13.71 22.62
C ARG A 167 -5.83 -13.06 22.43
N ASP A 168 -5.58 -12.43 21.28
CA ASP A 168 -4.33 -11.71 21.01
C ASP A 168 -4.19 -10.46 21.90
N GLU A 169 -5.27 -9.71 22.12
CA GLU A 169 -5.25 -8.59 23.08
C GLU A 169 -4.95 -9.06 24.52
N LEU A 170 -5.52 -10.18 24.93
CA LEU A 170 -5.21 -10.77 26.21
C LEU A 170 -3.74 -11.21 26.32
N SER A 171 -3.18 -11.77 25.25
CA SER A 171 -1.75 -12.09 25.15
C SER A 171 -0.89 -10.84 25.29
N ARG A 172 -1.26 -9.75 24.62
CA ARG A 172 -0.57 -8.45 24.71
C ARG A 172 -0.53 -7.92 26.15
N VAL A 173 -1.67 -7.93 26.85
CA VAL A 173 -1.75 -7.45 28.25
C VAL A 173 -0.90 -8.29 29.19
N ARG A 174 -0.73 -9.59 28.89
CA ARG A 174 0.10 -10.52 29.66
C ARG A 174 1.57 -10.52 29.28
N GLY A 175 1.99 -9.71 28.29
CA GLY A 175 3.35 -9.72 27.77
C GLY A 175 3.71 -11.01 27.03
N ALA A 176 2.71 -11.79 26.60
CA ALA A 176 2.89 -13.04 25.85
C ALA A 176 3.03 -12.77 24.33
N PRO A 177 3.59 -13.73 23.56
CA PRO A 177 3.67 -13.62 22.11
C PRO A 177 2.30 -13.42 21.46
N PRO A 178 2.24 -12.70 20.31
CA PRO A 178 0.99 -12.49 19.60
C PRO A 178 0.31 -13.79 19.16
N VAL A 179 -1.01 -13.85 19.30
CA VAL A 179 -1.82 -14.82 18.56
C VAL A 179 -1.90 -14.36 17.12
N ARG A 180 -1.56 -15.22 16.17
CA ARG A 180 -1.50 -14.88 14.75
C ARG A 180 -2.65 -15.50 13.97
N VAL A 181 -3.02 -14.82 12.90
CA VAL A 181 -3.98 -15.30 11.88
C VAL A 181 -3.35 -15.22 10.50
N PRO A 182 -3.69 -16.12 9.58
CA PRO A 182 -3.23 -16.03 8.20
C PRO A 182 -3.71 -14.74 7.51
N LEU A 183 -2.91 -14.22 6.59
CA LEU A 183 -3.28 -13.10 5.73
C LEU A 183 -4.38 -13.50 4.73
N VAL A 184 -4.25 -14.68 4.15
CA VAL A 184 -5.19 -15.24 3.17
C VAL A 184 -5.62 -16.64 3.59
N GLY A 185 -6.82 -17.02 3.20
CA GLY A 185 -7.34 -18.36 3.46
C GLY A 185 -8.70 -18.58 2.79
N PRO A 186 -9.20 -19.83 2.84
CA PRO A 186 -10.46 -20.17 2.18
C PRO A 186 -11.66 -19.40 2.76
N PRO A 187 -12.73 -19.25 1.98
CA PRO A 187 -13.96 -18.60 2.44
C PRO A 187 -14.48 -19.15 3.78
N GLY A 188 -14.79 -18.25 4.71
CA GLY A 188 -15.27 -18.59 6.05
C GLY A 188 -14.21 -19.01 7.06
N SER A 189 -12.92 -18.98 6.71
CA SER A 189 -11.80 -19.12 7.65
C SER A 189 -11.58 -17.85 8.47
N ALA A 190 -10.67 -17.93 9.44
CA ALA A 190 -10.28 -16.78 10.27
C ALA A 190 -9.12 -15.95 9.66
N ALA A 191 -8.85 -16.09 8.37
CA ALA A 191 -7.87 -15.27 7.68
C ALA A 191 -8.39 -13.84 7.45
N LEU A 192 -7.49 -12.89 7.21
CA LEU A 192 -7.87 -11.50 6.95
C LEU A 192 -8.60 -11.33 5.61
N MET A 193 -8.15 -12.04 4.58
CA MET A 193 -8.76 -12.03 3.25
C MET A 193 -9.23 -13.45 2.91
N THR A 194 -10.54 -13.61 2.72
CA THR A 194 -11.19 -14.89 2.50
C THR A 194 -12.04 -14.95 1.23
N ALA A 195 -11.83 -13.99 0.31
CA ALA A 195 -12.44 -14.06 -1.02
C ALA A 195 -11.87 -15.28 -1.79
N PRO A 196 -12.65 -15.91 -2.69
CA PRO A 196 -12.23 -17.14 -3.37
C PRO A 196 -10.92 -17.03 -4.16
N ASP A 197 -10.61 -15.83 -4.69
CA ASP A 197 -9.41 -15.50 -5.46
C ASP A 197 -8.29 -14.90 -4.61
N ALA A 198 -8.53 -14.64 -3.31
CA ALA A 198 -7.57 -13.96 -2.43
C ALA A 198 -6.31 -14.81 -2.21
N GLU A 199 -6.45 -16.08 -1.85
CA GLU A 199 -5.29 -16.93 -1.57
C GLU A 199 -4.43 -17.17 -2.82
N PRO A 200 -4.95 -17.63 -3.97
CA PRO A 200 -4.13 -17.82 -5.16
C PRO A 200 -3.54 -16.49 -5.68
N GLY A 201 -4.30 -15.40 -5.66
CA GLY A 201 -3.83 -14.09 -6.09
C GLY A 201 -2.72 -13.52 -5.23
N TYR A 202 -2.87 -13.60 -3.90
CA TYR A 202 -1.84 -13.13 -2.96
C TYR A 202 -0.55 -13.96 -3.06
N ARG A 203 -0.67 -15.30 -3.12
CA ARG A 203 0.49 -16.20 -3.25
C ARG A 203 1.24 -16.00 -4.56
N ALA A 204 0.56 -15.63 -5.63
CA ALA A 204 1.20 -15.31 -6.91
C ALA A 204 2.09 -14.05 -6.86
N LEU A 205 1.92 -13.17 -5.87
CA LEU A 205 2.77 -12.00 -5.66
C LEU A 205 4.08 -12.32 -4.94
N ILE A 206 4.19 -13.50 -4.30
CA ILE A 206 5.38 -13.90 -3.56
C ILE A 206 6.43 -14.37 -4.57
N PRO A 207 7.60 -13.70 -4.66
CA PRO A 207 8.66 -14.12 -5.57
C PRO A 207 9.15 -15.54 -5.26
N PRO A 208 9.51 -16.33 -6.27
CA PRO A 208 10.10 -17.65 -6.06
C PRO A 208 11.33 -17.56 -5.15
N GLY A 209 11.38 -18.43 -4.12
CA GLY A 209 12.50 -18.51 -3.18
C GLY A 209 12.47 -17.47 -2.05
N LEU A 210 11.50 -16.56 -2.02
CA LEU A 210 11.33 -15.66 -0.88
C LEU A 210 10.67 -16.42 0.29
N GLU A 211 11.35 -16.46 1.43
CA GLU A 211 10.72 -16.86 2.70
C GLU A 211 9.81 -15.72 3.18
N PHE A 212 8.51 -15.97 3.15
CA PHE A 212 7.50 -14.98 3.50
C PHE A 212 6.59 -15.48 4.63
N ASP A 213 6.51 -14.72 5.73
CA ASP A 213 5.59 -15.00 6.84
C ASP A 213 4.21 -14.44 6.47
N ASP A 214 3.28 -15.32 6.06
CA ASP A 214 1.93 -15.00 5.61
C ASP A 214 0.91 -14.86 6.74
N SER A 215 1.37 -14.48 7.93
CA SER A 215 0.52 -14.30 9.11
C SER A 215 0.69 -12.91 9.75
N VAL A 216 -0.28 -12.49 10.53
CA VAL A 216 -0.21 -11.25 11.32
C VAL A 216 -0.83 -11.42 12.69
N ALA A 217 -0.48 -10.53 13.63
CA ALA A 217 -1.11 -10.44 14.94
C ALA A 217 -2.62 -10.21 14.81
N ALA A 218 -3.42 -11.07 15.42
CA ALA A 218 -4.87 -11.13 15.22
C ALA A 218 -5.62 -9.87 15.70
N ARG A 219 -5.03 -9.09 16.59
CA ARG A 219 -5.65 -7.86 17.15
C ARG A 219 -6.02 -6.82 16.10
N ILE A 220 -5.41 -6.83 14.90
CA ILE A 220 -5.80 -5.95 13.79
C ILE A 220 -7.28 -6.13 13.41
N LEU A 221 -7.83 -7.33 13.57
CA LEU A 221 -9.22 -7.64 13.23
C LEU A 221 -10.24 -6.82 14.05
N LEU A 222 -9.86 -6.32 15.25
CA LEU A 222 -10.69 -5.38 16.03
C LEU A 222 -10.67 -3.95 15.45
N HIS A 223 -9.65 -3.59 14.71
CA HIS A 223 -9.42 -2.23 14.23
C HIS A 223 -9.72 -2.05 12.75
N ILE A 224 -9.46 -3.06 11.93
CA ILE A 224 -9.64 -2.97 10.47
C ILE A 224 -11.08 -2.67 10.06
N GLY A 225 -12.06 -3.22 10.80
CA GLY A 225 -13.48 -2.97 10.60
C GLY A 225 -13.92 -1.53 10.91
N LEU A 226 -13.11 -0.77 11.66
CA LEU A 226 -13.36 0.62 12.01
C LEU A 226 -12.61 1.59 11.09
N TYR A 227 -11.59 1.12 10.38
CA TYR A 227 -10.77 1.95 9.51
C TYR A 227 -11.51 2.33 8.23
N ARG A 228 -11.70 3.62 8.01
CA ARG A 228 -12.49 4.18 6.90
C ARG A 228 -11.73 5.30 6.18
N PRO A 229 -10.56 5.00 5.58
CA PRO A 229 -9.72 6.02 4.95
C PRO A 229 -10.41 6.74 3.79
N GLY A 230 -11.38 6.11 3.12
CA GLY A 230 -12.17 6.73 2.08
C GLY A 230 -12.85 8.04 2.51
N ARG A 231 -13.21 8.20 3.79
CA ARG A 231 -13.79 9.44 4.32
C ARG A 231 -12.85 10.65 4.22
N SER A 232 -11.56 10.42 4.15
CA SER A 232 -10.57 11.47 4.00
C SER A 232 -10.39 11.95 2.56
N ALA A 233 -10.97 11.24 1.56
CA ALA A 233 -10.86 11.61 0.15
C ALA A 233 -11.34 13.05 -0.13
N ALA A 234 -12.43 13.48 0.49
CA ALA A 234 -12.97 14.85 0.35
C ALA A 234 -12.03 15.94 0.89
N LYS A 235 -11.00 15.59 1.67
CA LYS A 235 -10.04 16.53 2.26
C LYS A 235 -8.75 16.66 1.46
N ILE A 236 -8.55 15.81 0.45
CA ILE A 236 -7.34 15.83 -0.37
C ILE A 236 -7.35 17.02 -1.30
N THR A 237 -6.33 17.86 -1.23
CA THR A 237 -6.22 19.08 -2.04
C THR A 237 -5.39 18.91 -3.32
N CYS A 238 -4.51 17.90 -3.36
CA CYS A 238 -3.72 17.59 -4.56
C CYS A 238 -4.49 16.66 -5.53
N PRO A 239 -4.03 16.51 -6.78
CA PRO A 239 -4.57 15.52 -7.71
C PRO A 239 -4.43 14.09 -7.14
N ILE A 240 -5.48 13.28 -7.32
CA ILE A 240 -5.48 11.88 -6.93
C ILE A 240 -6.05 11.01 -8.06
N LEU A 241 -5.30 9.98 -8.45
CA LEU A 241 -5.73 8.93 -9.35
C LEU A 241 -6.24 7.73 -8.55
N PHE A 242 -7.50 7.36 -8.77
CA PHE A 242 -8.07 6.11 -8.29
C PHE A 242 -8.05 5.06 -9.41
N CYS A 243 -7.32 3.97 -9.19
CA CYS A 243 -7.30 2.80 -10.07
C CYS A 243 -8.27 1.75 -9.50
N ILE A 244 -9.45 1.62 -10.08
CA ILE A 244 -10.54 0.79 -9.56
C ILE A 244 -10.66 -0.51 -10.35
N CYS A 245 -10.43 -1.65 -9.70
CA CYS A 245 -10.71 -2.98 -10.27
C CYS A 245 -12.19 -3.28 -10.13
N GLU A 246 -12.93 -3.36 -11.24
CA GLU A 246 -14.39 -3.49 -11.22
C GLU A 246 -14.91 -4.82 -10.65
N ARG A 247 -14.09 -5.89 -10.76
CA ARG A 247 -14.38 -7.23 -10.23
C ARG A 247 -13.60 -7.52 -8.93
N ASP A 248 -13.26 -6.47 -8.18
CA ASP A 248 -12.53 -6.60 -6.92
C ASP A 248 -13.38 -7.31 -5.86
N SER A 249 -12.93 -8.49 -5.46
CA SER A 249 -13.56 -9.35 -4.46
C SER A 249 -13.10 -9.05 -3.02
N VAL A 250 -11.99 -8.28 -2.87
CA VAL A 250 -11.32 -7.98 -1.58
C VAL A 250 -11.71 -6.58 -1.10
N ALA A 251 -11.59 -5.58 -1.98
CA ALA A 251 -11.90 -4.18 -1.69
C ALA A 251 -13.07 -3.72 -2.59
N PRO A 252 -14.33 -3.70 -2.09
CA PRO A 252 -15.51 -3.49 -2.93
C PRO A 252 -15.45 -2.25 -3.81
N ALA A 253 -15.41 -2.44 -5.14
CA ALA A 253 -15.26 -1.39 -6.15
C ALA A 253 -16.31 -0.28 -6.02
N ALA A 254 -17.58 -0.63 -5.80
CA ALA A 254 -18.67 0.35 -5.64
C ALA A 254 -18.44 1.29 -4.44
N THR A 255 -17.82 0.78 -3.37
CA THR A 255 -17.49 1.61 -2.19
C THR A 255 -16.31 2.52 -2.48
N ALA A 256 -15.29 2.01 -3.16
CA ALA A 256 -14.13 2.80 -3.57
C ALA A 256 -14.53 3.93 -4.54
N LEU A 257 -15.37 3.65 -5.53
CA LEU A 257 -15.90 4.64 -6.47
C LEU A 257 -16.65 5.78 -5.74
N ARG A 258 -17.55 5.44 -4.82
CA ARG A 258 -18.30 6.45 -4.05
C ARG A 258 -17.39 7.42 -3.29
N TYR A 259 -16.25 6.96 -2.77
CA TYR A 259 -15.28 7.84 -2.11
C TYR A 259 -14.38 8.58 -3.10
N ALA A 260 -14.03 7.95 -4.22
CA ALA A 260 -13.27 8.60 -5.28
C ALA A 260 -13.99 9.81 -5.86
N GLU A 261 -15.32 9.73 -6.02
CA GLU A 261 -16.18 10.82 -6.50
C GLU A 261 -16.25 12.01 -5.51
N GLN A 262 -15.88 11.83 -4.24
CA GLN A 262 -15.85 12.88 -3.24
C GLN A 262 -14.54 13.68 -3.22
N ALA A 263 -13.48 13.17 -3.83
CA ALA A 263 -12.20 13.86 -3.87
C ALA A 263 -12.25 15.02 -4.89
N PRO A 264 -11.90 16.26 -4.47
CA PRO A 264 -12.08 17.46 -5.32
C PRO A 264 -11.30 17.45 -6.63
N ARG A 265 -10.19 16.72 -6.68
CA ARG A 265 -9.30 16.62 -7.86
C ARG A 265 -9.04 15.18 -8.24
N SER A 266 -10.10 14.34 -8.25
CA SER A 266 -9.98 12.93 -8.58
C SER A 266 -9.96 12.68 -10.09
N GLU A 267 -9.07 11.79 -10.51
CA GLU A 267 -9.14 11.07 -11.77
C GLU A 267 -9.47 9.60 -11.44
N ILE A 268 -10.41 9.01 -12.18
CA ILE A 268 -10.86 7.65 -11.92
C ILE A 268 -10.61 6.80 -13.17
N LYS A 269 -9.76 5.79 -13.03
CA LYS A 269 -9.58 4.75 -14.04
C LYS A 269 -10.23 3.45 -13.57
N ARG A 270 -11.00 2.83 -14.43
CA ARG A 270 -11.75 1.61 -14.15
C ARG A 270 -11.23 0.49 -15.03
N TYR A 271 -10.92 -0.65 -14.40
CA TYR A 271 -10.37 -1.81 -15.08
C TYR A 271 -11.32 -3.00 -14.87
N PRO A 272 -11.75 -3.72 -15.94
CA PRO A 272 -12.66 -4.85 -15.83
C PRO A 272 -11.93 -6.13 -15.37
N ILE A 273 -11.14 -6.02 -14.29
CA ILE A 273 -10.27 -7.07 -13.72
C ILE A 273 -10.53 -7.25 -12.22
N GLY A 274 -9.98 -8.32 -11.63
CA GLY A 274 -10.01 -8.61 -10.19
C GLY A 274 -8.89 -7.88 -9.44
N HIS A 275 -8.91 -8.03 -8.08
CA HIS A 275 -8.00 -7.34 -7.17
C HIS A 275 -6.51 -7.59 -7.46
N PHE A 276 -6.16 -8.84 -7.78
CA PHE A 276 -4.78 -9.25 -7.98
C PHE A 276 -4.30 -9.16 -9.43
N ASP A 277 -5.22 -9.06 -10.39
CA ASP A 277 -4.87 -8.97 -11.82
C ASP A 277 -4.12 -7.68 -12.18
N ILE A 278 -4.27 -6.63 -11.35
CA ILE A 278 -3.61 -5.32 -11.57
C ILE A 278 -2.09 -5.36 -11.32
N TYR A 279 -1.59 -6.42 -10.67
CA TYR A 279 -0.16 -6.54 -10.35
C TYR A 279 0.65 -7.28 -11.43
N ALA A 280 0.01 -7.92 -12.40
CA ALA A 280 0.68 -8.75 -13.38
C ALA A 280 0.00 -8.74 -14.75
N GLY A 281 0.71 -9.20 -15.78
CA GLY A 281 0.17 -9.36 -17.13
C GLY A 281 -0.42 -8.08 -17.74
N SER A 282 -1.47 -8.21 -18.53
CA SER A 282 -2.09 -7.08 -19.21
C SER A 282 -2.74 -6.07 -18.27
N GLY A 283 -3.23 -6.53 -17.12
CA GLY A 283 -3.79 -5.65 -16.08
C GLY A 283 -2.75 -4.67 -15.53
N PHE A 284 -1.55 -5.18 -15.23
CA PHE A 284 -0.41 -4.36 -14.83
C PHE A 284 -0.01 -3.36 -15.92
N GLU A 285 0.15 -3.82 -17.18
CA GLU A 285 0.62 -2.96 -18.26
C GLU A 285 -0.30 -1.77 -18.51
N VAL A 286 -1.60 -1.99 -18.53
CA VAL A 286 -2.59 -0.91 -18.70
C VAL A 286 -2.59 0.03 -17.49
N ALA A 287 -2.63 -0.51 -16.28
CA ALA A 287 -2.71 0.30 -15.08
C ALA A 287 -1.43 1.13 -14.84
N VAL A 288 -0.25 0.53 -15.04
CA VAL A 288 1.01 1.25 -14.84
C VAL A 288 1.22 2.35 -15.88
N ALA A 289 0.75 2.15 -17.12
CA ALA A 289 0.80 3.19 -18.15
C ALA A 289 -0.05 4.41 -17.76
N ASP A 290 -1.29 4.20 -17.30
CA ASP A 290 -2.16 5.26 -16.78
C ASP A 290 -1.52 6.00 -15.59
N GLN A 291 -0.84 5.26 -14.71
CA GLN A 291 -0.18 5.81 -13.52
C GLN A 291 1.07 6.64 -13.87
N VAL A 292 1.87 6.17 -14.83
CA VAL A 292 3.04 6.91 -15.34
C VAL A 292 2.58 8.21 -16.00
N ASP A 293 1.56 8.17 -16.84
CA ASP A 293 0.98 9.36 -17.47
C ASP A 293 0.47 10.38 -16.42
N PHE A 294 -0.30 9.91 -15.45
CA PHE A 294 -0.81 10.74 -14.36
C PHE A 294 0.32 11.39 -13.56
N LEU A 295 1.29 10.59 -13.10
CA LEU A 295 2.42 11.10 -12.33
C LEU A 295 3.28 12.05 -13.16
N GLY A 296 3.53 11.74 -14.44
CA GLY A 296 4.29 12.61 -15.35
C GLY A 296 3.67 14.00 -15.49
N ARG A 297 2.34 14.06 -15.72
CA ARG A 297 1.61 15.34 -15.84
C ARG A 297 1.66 16.18 -14.55
N HIS A 298 1.61 15.54 -13.39
CA HIS A 298 1.53 16.26 -12.11
C HIS A 298 2.89 16.50 -11.44
N LEU A 299 3.92 15.77 -11.85
CA LEU A 299 5.30 15.95 -11.36
C LEU A 299 6.19 16.68 -12.38
N GLY A 300 5.74 16.95 -13.59
CA GLY A 300 6.47 17.72 -14.61
C GLY A 300 7.66 16.95 -15.19
N VAL A 301 7.44 15.71 -15.63
CA VAL A 301 8.42 14.89 -16.37
C VAL A 301 7.84 14.45 -17.70
#